data_04396b0c0ed8eaafa3e4f55561602251
#
_entry.id   04396b0c0ed8eaafa3e4f55561602251
#
_cell.length_a   1.000
_cell.length_b   1.000
_cell.length_c   1.000
_cell.angle_alpha   90.00
_cell.angle_beta   90.00
_cell.angle_gamma   90.00
#
_symmetry.space_group_name_H-M   'P 1'
#
loop_
_entity.id
_entity.type
_entity.pdbx_description
1 polymer ?
#
loop_
_entity_poly.entity_id
_entity_poly.type
_entity_poly.pdbx_seq_one_letter_code
_entity_poly.pdbx_strand_id
1 'polypeptide(L)'
;MGSSLVNYANKVDQRLLQLELTYSALQGDNDSLKVKVADLEGRSRHQNLRIVGLPEGIEGPRPSMFFSQVFVEILGSEILTSPRELDRAHRSLAPKPAPGGKSRPVILRFHRFQIKDLVIHEARRRGELTYKVHRIRFYDDYSPDMLKLRAKFKISMAELYKQGYKPALLYPARLRIILPNGDKTLLRSASEADKFVQALNTNP
;
A
#
# COMPACT_ATOMS: atom_id res chain seq x y z
N MET A 1 -42.90 39.63 -29.75
CA MET A 1 -41.64 38.81 -29.86
C MET A 1 -40.82 38.73 -28.55
N GLY A 2 -40.79 39.73 -27.68
CA GLY A 2 -40.00 39.71 -26.44
C GLY A 2 -40.39 38.63 -25.42
N SER A 3 -41.67 38.35 -25.23
CA SER A 3 -42.18 37.41 -24.24
C SER A 3 -41.74 35.95 -24.51
N SER A 4 -41.63 35.55 -25.77
CA SER A 4 -41.20 34.20 -26.16
C SER A 4 -39.71 33.94 -25.87
N LEU A 5 -38.87 34.96 -26.08
CA LEU A 5 -37.42 34.88 -25.80
C LEU A 5 -37.15 34.85 -24.30
N VAL A 6 -37.87 35.59 -23.48
CA VAL A 6 -37.76 35.56 -22.01
C VAL A 6 -38.18 34.21 -21.47
N ASN A 7 -39.28 33.63 -21.96
CA ASN A 7 -39.70 32.29 -21.56
C ASN A 7 -38.68 31.20 -21.94
N TYR A 8 -38.02 31.33 -23.09
CA TYR A 8 -36.97 30.41 -23.51
C TYR A 8 -35.75 30.56 -22.63
N ALA A 9 -35.29 31.78 -22.34
CA ALA A 9 -34.18 32.03 -21.43
C ALA A 9 -34.41 31.41 -20.03
N ASN A 10 -35.59 31.70 -19.44
CA ASN A 10 -35.95 31.12 -18.13
C ASN A 10 -35.94 29.58 -18.13
N LYS A 11 -36.39 28.97 -19.23
CA LYS A 11 -36.36 27.49 -19.35
C LYS A 11 -34.95 26.94 -19.47
N VAL A 12 -34.05 27.67 -20.14
CA VAL A 12 -32.61 27.30 -20.22
C VAL A 12 -31.95 27.42 -18.85
N ASP A 13 -32.22 28.55 -18.14
CA ASP A 13 -31.64 28.76 -16.80
C ASP A 13 -32.10 27.70 -15.80
N GLN A 14 -33.41 27.35 -15.82
CA GLN A 14 -33.90 26.24 -14.98
C GLN A 14 -33.21 24.92 -15.30
N ARG A 15 -32.96 24.65 -16.57
CA ARG A 15 -32.25 23.46 -17.01
C ARG A 15 -30.79 23.43 -16.60
N LEU A 16 -30.10 24.57 -16.67
CA LEU A 16 -28.74 24.75 -16.20
C LEU A 16 -28.64 24.48 -14.69
N LEU A 17 -29.51 25.10 -13.90
CA LEU A 17 -29.57 24.85 -12.45
C LEU A 17 -29.80 23.38 -12.13
N GLN A 18 -30.71 22.71 -12.84
CA GLN A 18 -30.95 21.27 -12.65
C GLN A 18 -29.71 20.42 -12.99
N LEU A 19 -29.00 20.78 -14.07
CA LEU A 19 -27.77 20.11 -14.47
C LEU A 19 -26.64 20.29 -13.44
N GLU A 20 -26.48 21.50 -12.92
CA GLU A 20 -25.50 21.81 -11.88
C GLU A 20 -25.76 21.04 -10.59
N LEU A 21 -27.02 20.97 -10.14
CA LEU A 21 -27.42 20.18 -8.99
C LEU A 21 -27.13 18.68 -9.21
N THR A 22 -27.51 18.16 -10.37
CA THR A 22 -27.28 16.76 -10.74
C THR A 22 -25.77 16.45 -10.82
N TYR A 23 -24.98 17.34 -11.43
CA TYR A 23 -23.55 17.22 -11.51
C TYR A 23 -22.90 17.18 -10.13
N SER A 24 -23.28 18.10 -9.25
CA SER A 24 -22.78 18.16 -7.88
C SER A 24 -23.11 16.87 -7.10
N ALA A 25 -24.33 16.38 -7.23
CA ALA A 25 -24.73 15.11 -6.60
C ALA A 25 -23.92 13.91 -7.15
N LEU A 26 -23.78 13.80 -8.47
CA LEU A 26 -22.99 12.75 -9.12
C LEU A 26 -21.51 12.83 -8.73
N GLN A 27 -20.95 14.02 -8.57
CA GLN A 27 -19.59 14.20 -8.11
C GLN A 27 -19.41 13.71 -6.68
N GLY A 28 -20.34 14.03 -5.78
CA GLY A 28 -20.34 13.52 -4.40
C GLY A 28 -20.43 11.99 -4.34
N ASP A 29 -21.34 11.39 -5.13
CA ASP A 29 -21.47 9.94 -5.22
C ASP A 29 -20.19 9.27 -5.77
N ASN A 30 -19.59 9.85 -6.81
CA ASN A 30 -18.35 9.36 -7.39
C ASN A 30 -17.21 9.36 -6.37
N ASP A 31 -17.05 10.42 -5.59
CA ASP A 31 -16.03 10.52 -4.57
C ASP A 31 -16.27 9.53 -3.43
N SER A 32 -17.53 9.34 -3.03
CA SER A 32 -17.91 8.30 -2.05
C SER A 32 -17.59 6.89 -2.56
N LEU A 33 -17.90 6.61 -3.83
CA LEU A 33 -17.61 5.31 -4.46
C LEU A 33 -16.09 5.08 -4.57
N LYS A 34 -15.30 6.07 -4.93
CA LYS A 34 -13.83 5.96 -4.96
C LYS A 34 -13.26 5.59 -3.59
N VAL A 35 -13.74 6.22 -2.51
CA VAL A 35 -13.32 5.89 -1.15
C VAL A 35 -13.68 4.44 -0.79
N LYS A 36 -14.90 4.00 -1.11
CA LYS A 36 -15.33 2.62 -0.86
C LYS A 36 -14.51 1.61 -1.65
N VAL A 37 -14.23 1.87 -2.92
CA VAL A 37 -13.40 1.00 -3.77
C VAL A 37 -11.98 0.90 -3.22
N ALA A 38 -11.38 2.02 -2.83
CA ALA A 38 -10.03 2.03 -2.23
C ALA A 38 -9.97 1.23 -0.92
N ASP A 39 -11.00 1.33 -0.07
CA ASP A 39 -11.10 0.55 1.16
C ASP A 39 -11.25 -0.96 0.87
N LEU A 40 -12.14 -1.34 -0.04
CA LEU A 40 -12.33 -2.74 -0.44
C LEU A 40 -11.06 -3.33 -1.08
N GLU A 41 -10.38 -2.57 -1.94
CA GLU A 41 -9.10 -2.98 -2.53
C GLU A 41 -8.04 -3.17 -1.44
N GLY A 42 -7.93 -2.25 -0.49
CA GLY A 42 -7.02 -2.35 0.64
C GLY A 42 -7.26 -3.60 1.48
N ARG A 43 -8.52 -3.89 1.81
CA ARG A 43 -8.91 -5.10 2.54
C ARG A 43 -8.63 -6.38 1.76
N SER A 44 -8.92 -6.39 0.46
CA SER A 44 -8.64 -7.54 -0.41
C SER A 44 -7.15 -7.86 -0.48
N ARG A 45 -6.28 -6.84 -0.44
CA ARG A 45 -4.81 -6.98 -0.49
C ARG A 45 -4.16 -7.18 0.88
N HIS A 46 -4.92 -7.07 1.95
CA HIS A 46 -4.37 -7.08 3.32
C HIS A 46 -3.60 -8.35 3.65
N GLN A 47 -4.06 -9.49 3.13
CA GLN A 47 -3.41 -10.79 3.29
C GLN A 47 -2.32 -11.07 2.25
N ASN A 48 -2.07 -10.14 1.32
CA ASN A 48 -1.08 -10.31 0.27
C ASN A 48 0.31 -9.88 0.73
N LEU A 49 1.30 -10.62 0.26
CA LEU A 49 2.72 -10.32 0.35
C LEU A 49 3.29 -10.23 -1.06
N ARG A 50 4.14 -9.24 -1.30
CA ARG A 50 4.87 -9.08 -2.54
C ARG A 50 6.33 -9.46 -2.35
N ILE A 51 6.83 -10.40 -3.17
CA ILE A 51 8.25 -10.76 -3.23
C ILE A 51 8.86 -10.22 -4.51
N VAL A 52 10.02 -9.59 -4.42
CA VAL A 52 10.82 -9.12 -5.55
C VAL A 52 12.22 -9.74 -5.50
N GLY A 53 12.86 -9.87 -6.66
CA GLY A 53 14.23 -10.37 -6.80
C GLY A 53 14.35 -11.82 -7.25
N LEU A 54 13.24 -12.55 -7.40
CA LEU A 54 13.26 -13.93 -7.89
C LEU A 54 13.14 -13.98 -9.42
N PRO A 55 13.96 -14.81 -10.12
CA PRO A 55 13.87 -14.99 -11.56
C PRO A 55 12.49 -15.45 -12.03
N GLU A 56 12.12 -15.10 -13.24
CA GLU A 56 10.88 -15.57 -13.86
C GLU A 56 10.85 -17.09 -13.97
N GLY A 57 9.72 -17.69 -13.59
CA GLY A 57 9.47 -19.13 -13.75
C GLY A 57 10.16 -20.04 -12.73
N ILE A 58 10.90 -19.51 -11.76
CA ILE A 58 11.56 -20.31 -10.72
C ILE A 58 10.56 -21.13 -9.88
N GLU A 59 9.34 -20.62 -9.76
CA GLU A 59 8.25 -21.21 -8.97
C GLU A 59 7.66 -22.50 -9.54
N GLY A 60 7.89 -22.77 -10.84
CA GLY A 60 7.38 -23.97 -11.51
C GLY A 60 5.85 -24.09 -11.53
N PRO A 61 5.30 -25.31 -11.69
CA PRO A 61 3.86 -25.54 -11.87
C PRO A 61 3.04 -25.47 -10.59
N ARG A 62 3.69 -25.47 -9.41
CA ARG A 62 3.03 -25.43 -8.09
C ARG A 62 3.53 -24.27 -7.24
N PRO A 63 3.23 -23.02 -7.60
CA PRO A 63 3.84 -21.86 -6.96
C PRO A 63 3.61 -21.78 -5.44
N SER A 64 2.41 -22.10 -4.94
CA SER A 64 2.13 -22.03 -3.50
C SER A 64 2.98 -23.03 -2.69
N MET A 65 3.20 -24.24 -3.20
CA MET A 65 4.06 -25.21 -2.55
C MET A 65 5.53 -24.79 -2.59
N PHE A 66 5.98 -24.29 -3.75
CA PHE A 66 7.33 -23.76 -3.90
C PHE A 66 7.61 -22.65 -2.88
N PHE A 67 6.72 -21.65 -2.77
CA PHE A 67 6.94 -20.55 -1.83
C PHE A 67 6.82 -20.98 -0.36
N SER A 68 6.01 -21.98 -0.04
CA SER A 68 6.02 -22.56 1.31
C SER A 68 7.39 -23.13 1.67
N GLN A 69 8.04 -23.83 0.75
CA GLN A 69 9.41 -24.34 0.95
C GLN A 69 10.43 -23.20 1.05
N VAL A 70 10.34 -22.19 0.19
CA VAL A 70 11.20 -21.00 0.23
C VAL A 70 11.12 -20.31 1.59
N PHE A 71 9.94 -20.17 2.18
CA PHE A 71 9.80 -19.57 3.50
C PHE A 71 10.44 -20.41 4.60
N VAL A 72 10.27 -21.74 4.55
CA VAL A 72 10.92 -22.63 5.50
C VAL A 72 12.44 -22.53 5.39
N GLU A 73 12.99 -22.49 4.18
CA GLU A 73 14.42 -22.39 3.93
C GLU A 73 15.01 -21.05 4.43
N ILE A 74 14.30 -19.93 4.18
CA ILE A 74 14.81 -18.59 4.48
C ILE A 74 14.50 -18.16 5.92
N LEU A 75 13.32 -18.49 6.44
CA LEU A 75 12.82 -17.99 7.71
C LEU A 75 12.75 -19.07 8.81
N GLY A 76 12.92 -20.32 8.45
CA GLY A 76 12.83 -21.45 9.38
C GLY A 76 11.44 -22.10 9.41
N SER A 77 11.40 -23.37 9.83
CA SER A 77 10.18 -24.19 9.87
C SER A 77 9.14 -23.74 10.90
N GLU A 78 9.53 -22.92 11.87
CA GLU A 78 8.65 -22.46 12.94
C GLU A 78 7.63 -21.41 12.49
N ILE A 79 7.91 -20.70 11.38
CA ILE A 79 7.07 -19.58 10.90
C ILE A 79 5.88 -20.07 10.10
N LEU A 80 6.07 -21.12 9.30
CA LEU A 80 4.99 -21.76 8.54
C LEU A 80 4.74 -23.16 9.10
N THR A 81 3.74 -23.28 9.93
CA THR A 81 3.33 -24.56 10.53
C THR A 81 2.69 -25.53 9.52
N SER A 82 2.31 -25.03 8.33
CA SER A 82 1.71 -25.83 7.26
C SER A 82 1.93 -25.18 5.89
N PRO A 83 2.18 -25.95 4.82
CA PRO A 83 2.16 -25.46 3.44
C PRO A 83 0.82 -24.85 3.01
N ARG A 84 -0.28 -25.17 3.72
CA ARG A 84 -1.63 -24.65 3.46
C ARG A 84 -1.86 -23.20 3.90
N GLU A 85 -0.84 -22.55 4.48
CA GLU A 85 -0.91 -21.13 4.84
C GLU A 85 -0.94 -20.19 3.62
N LEU A 86 -0.60 -20.70 2.43
CA LEU A 86 -0.67 -19.96 1.17
C LEU A 86 -1.87 -20.40 0.34
N ASP A 87 -2.84 -19.51 0.21
CA ASP A 87 -4.02 -19.73 -0.67
C ASP A 87 -3.65 -19.62 -2.14
N ARG A 88 -2.79 -18.66 -2.48
CA ARG A 88 -2.45 -18.34 -3.87
C ARG A 88 -1.04 -17.77 -3.97
N ALA A 89 -0.37 -18.12 -5.07
CA ALA A 89 0.90 -17.52 -5.50
C ALA A 89 0.88 -17.30 -7.01
N HIS A 90 1.22 -16.10 -7.47
CA HIS A 90 1.26 -15.77 -8.89
C HIS A 90 2.17 -14.57 -9.16
N ARG A 91 2.66 -14.43 -10.38
CA ARG A 91 3.35 -13.20 -10.81
C ARG A 91 2.36 -12.07 -11.04
N SER A 92 2.81 -10.83 -10.81
CA SER A 92 2.01 -9.65 -11.15
C SER A 92 1.63 -9.67 -12.64
N LEU A 93 0.45 -9.11 -12.96
CA LEU A 93 -0.14 -9.13 -14.31
C LEU A 93 0.57 -8.19 -15.33
N ALA A 94 1.78 -7.74 -15.03
CA ALA A 94 2.58 -6.98 -15.99
C ALA A 94 3.06 -7.88 -17.15
N PRO A 95 3.40 -7.32 -18.32
CA PRO A 95 4.05 -8.08 -19.39
C PRO A 95 5.31 -8.78 -18.90
N LYS A 96 5.57 -9.98 -19.44
CA LYS A 96 6.81 -10.71 -19.12
C LYS A 96 8.01 -9.88 -19.59
N PRO A 97 9.03 -9.67 -18.73
CA PRO A 97 10.19 -8.87 -19.12
C PRO A 97 11.01 -9.56 -20.21
N ALA A 98 11.75 -8.78 -20.98
CA ALA A 98 12.75 -9.29 -21.90
C ALA A 98 13.86 -10.05 -21.16
N PRO A 99 14.61 -10.93 -21.81
CA PRO A 99 15.76 -11.61 -21.22
C PRO A 99 16.74 -10.62 -20.59
N GLY A 100 17.15 -10.86 -19.34
CA GLY A 100 17.99 -9.95 -18.56
C GLY A 100 17.26 -8.77 -17.92
N GLY A 101 15.96 -8.59 -18.19
CA GLY A 101 15.14 -7.57 -17.58
C GLY A 101 14.77 -7.90 -16.13
N LYS A 102 14.23 -6.89 -15.44
CA LYS A 102 13.82 -7.02 -14.06
C LYS A 102 12.59 -7.93 -13.92
N SER A 103 12.73 -9.01 -13.17
CA SER A 103 11.65 -9.98 -12.95
C SER A 103 10.41 -9.33 -12.32
N ARG A 104 9.23 -9.80 -12.73
CA ARG A 104 7.97 -9.36 -12.13
C ARG A 104 7.90 -9.80 -10.66
N PRO A 105 7.33 -8.96 -9.79
CA PRO A 105 7.04 -9.37 -8.42
C PRO A 105 6.13 -10.59 -8.37
N VAL A 106 6.34 -11.43 -7.37
CA VAL A 106 5.40 -12.49 -7.00
C VAL A 106 4.44 -11.93 -5.95
N ILE A 107 3.15 -12.20 -6.13
CA ILE A 107 2.10 -11.90 -5.16
C ILE A 107 1.68 -13.21 -4.51
N LEU A 108 1.77 -13.25 -3.19
CA LEU A 108 1.36 -14.38 -2.38
C LEU A 108 0.17 -13.95 -1.53
N ARG A 109 -0.88 -14.77 -1.48
CA ARG A 109 -1.99 -14.57 -0.56
C ARG A 109 -1.90 -15.60 0.56
N PHE A 110 -1.86 -15.12 1.79
CA PHE A 110 -1.89 -15.96 2.97
C PHE A 110 -3.34 -16.24 3.39
N HIS A 111 -3.57 -17.44 3.90
CA HIS A 111 -4.85 -17.81 4.47
C HIS A 111 -5.16 -17.00 5.72
N ARG A 112 -4.15 -16.78 6.57
CA ARG A 112 -4.27 -16.00 7.81
C ARG A 112 -3.35 -14.77 7.77
N PHE A 113 -3.94 -13.61 8.06
CA PHE A 113 -3.20 -12.34 8.14
C PHE A 113 -2.05 -12.41 9.15
N GLN A 114 -2.26 -13.05 10.29
CA GLN A 114 -1.28 -13.17 11.37
C GLN A 114 0.03 -13.84 10.88
N ILE A 115 -0.10 -14.84 10.03
CA ILE A 115 1.07 -15.53 9.45
C ILE A 115 1.80 -14.61 8.46
N LYS A 116 1.06 -13.90 7.62
CA LYS A 116 1.64 -12.90 6.71
C LYS A 116 2.41 -11.82 7.49
N ASP A 117 1.83 -11.33 8.58
CA ASP A 117 2.46 -10.30 9.41
C ASP A 117 3.72 -10.82 10.09
N LEU A 118 3.68 -12.05 10.61
CA LEU A 118 4.85 -12.74 11.18
C LEU A 118 5.97 -12.89 10.16
N VAL A 119 5.65 -13.31 8.92
CA VAL A 119 6.62 -13.45 7.82
C VAL A 119 7.29 -12.10 7.50
N ILE A 120 6.52 -11.02 7.37
CA ILE A 120 7.08 -9.69 7.12
C ILE A 120 7.94 -9.20 8.28
N HIS A 121 7.48 -9.42 9.52
CA HIS A 121 8.22 -9.00 10.71
C HIS A 121 9.57 -9.70 10.79
N GLU A 122 9.58 -11.01 10.60
CA GLU A 122 10.79 -11.81 10.64
C GLU A 122 11.75 -11.47 9.48
N ALA A 123 11.21 -11.23 8.28
CA ALA A 123 11.99 -10.78 7.15
C ALA A 123 12.70 -9.44 7.42
N ARG A 124 12.01 -8.50 8.06
CA ARG A 124 12.59 -7.20 8.46
C ARG A 124 13.64 -7.35 9.55
N ARG A 125 13.43 -8.26 10.51
CA ARG A 125 14.37 -8.54 11.59
C ARG A 125 15.69 -9.11 11.07
N ARG A 126 15.62 -9.98 10.08
CA ARG A 126 16.83 -10.62 9.47
C ARG A 126 17.55 -9.66 8.50
N GLY A 127 16.90 -8.65 7.98
CA GLY A 127 17.49 -7.69 7.07
C GLY A 127 17.64 -8.20 5.63
N GLU A 128 18.86 -8.50 5.20
CA GLU A 128 19.08 -9.02 3.85
C GLU A 128 18.71 -10.50 3.76
N LEU A 129 17.79 -10.79 2.85
CA LEU A 129 17.36 -12.15 2.58
C LEU A 129 17.85 -12.61 1.22
N THR A 130 18.36 -13.83 1.19
CA THR A 130 18.84 -14.46 -0.04
C THR A 130 18.20 -15.84 -0.17
N TYR A 131 17.67 -16.12 -1.36
CA TYR A 131 17.25 -17.46 -1.74
C TYR A 131 18.16 -17.97 -2.86
N LYS A 132 18.90 -19.02 -2.58
CA LYS A 132 20.03 -19.47 -3.43
C LYS A 132 20.99 -18.29 -3.65
N VAL A 133 21.16 -17.85 -4.91
CA VAL A 133 22.02 -16.71 -5.29
C VAL A 133 21.26 -15.40 -5.46
N HIS A 134 19.96 -15.40 -5.21
CA HIS A 134 19.06 -14.26 -5.51
C HIS A 134 18.76 -13.48 -4.24
N ARG A 135 19.09 -12.19 -4.24
CA ARG A 135 18.68 -11.26 -3.19
C ARG A 135 17.20 -10.97 -3.34
N ILE A 136 16.42 -11.28 -2.31
CA ILE A 136 14.97 -11.11 -2.30
C ILE A 136 14.54 -10.08 -1.26
N ARG A 137 13.38 -9.46 -1.50
CA ARG A 137 12.78 -8.50 -0.59
C ARG A 137 11.28 -8.75 -0.51
N PHE A 138 10.75 -8.59 0.70
CA PHE A 138 9.34 -8.74 1.02
C PHE A 138 8.71 -7.38 1.28
N TYR A 139 7.55 -7.17 0.71
CA TYR A 139 6.76 -5.96 0.87
C TYR A 139 5.29 -6.29 1.07
N ASP A 140 4.59 -5.43 1.78
CA ASP A 140 3.13 -5.44 1.76
C ASP A 140 2.63 -5.13 0.33
N ASP A 141 1.56 -5.79 -0.10
CA ASP A 141 0.95 -5.54 -1.41
C ASP A 141 -0.09 -4.42 -1.30
N TYR A 142 0.38 -3.19 -1.26
CA TYR A 142 -0.49 -2.01 -1.22
C TYR A 142 -1.04 -1.68 -2.60
N SER A 143 -2.27 -1.10 -2.63
CA SER A 143 -2.83 -0.51 -3.85
C SER A 143 -2.01 0.72 -4.29
N PRO A 144 -2.09 1.11 -5.59
CA PRO A 144 -1.40 2.30 -6.07
C PRO A 144 -1.77 3.57 -5.29
N ASP A 145 -3.02 3.73 -4.91
CA ASP A 145 -3.47 4.90 -4.15
C ASP A 145 -2.95 4.88 -2.71
N MET A 146 -2.89 3.70 -2.10
CA MET A 146 -2.23 3.53 -0.80
C MET A 146 -0.74 3.86 -0.89
N LEU A 147 -0.05 3.44 -1.94
CA LEU A 147 1.36 3.79 -2.17
C LEU A 147 1.55 5.29 -2.32
N LYS A 148 0.68 5.98 -3.09
CA LYS A 148 0.71 7.45 -3.23
C LYS A 148 0.49 8.14 -1.87
N LEU A 149 -0.48 7.67 -1.09
CA LEU A 149 -0.76 8.23 0.24
C LEU A 149 0.44 8.07 1.18
N ARG A 150 1.04 6.88 1.20
CA ARG A 150 2.23 6.58 2.02
C ARG A 150 3.47 7.34 1.57
N ALA A 151 3.62 7.57 0.27
CA ALA A 151 4.73 8.33 -0.31
C ALA A 151 4.79 9.79 0.19
N LYS A 152 3.66 10.38 0.57
CA LYS A 152 3.59 11.74 1.12
C LYS A 152 4.38 11.91 2.43
N PHE A 153 4.60 10.83 3.17
CA PHE A 153 5.37 10.85 4.43
C PHE A 153 6.89 10.69 4.22
N LYS A 154 7.34 10.46 2.98
CA LYS A 154 8.75 10.12 2.71
C LYS A 154 9.74 11.19 3.19
N ILE A 155 9.42 12.46 2.97
CA ILE A 155 10.29 13.59 3.33
C ILE A 155 10.37 13.71 4.85
N SER A 156 9.22 13.77 5.54
CA SER A 156 9.15 13.87 7.00
C SER A 156 9.84 12.68 7.68
N MET A 157 9.67 11.46 7.15
CA MET A 157 10.36 10.27 7.66
C MET A 157 11.89 10.39 7.51
N ALA A 158 12.36 10.84 6.35
CA ALA A 158 13.80 10.99 6.11
C ALA A 158 14.43 12.00 7.08
N GLU A 159 13.73 13.10 7.35
CA GLU A 159 14.19 14.12 8.28
C GLU A 159 14.20 13.60 9.74
N LEU A 160 13.17 12.88 10.14
CA LEU A 160 13.11 12.24 11.46
C LEU A 160 14.25 11.22 11.67
N TYR A 161 14.59 10.43 10.64
CA TYR A 161 15.74 9.53 10.72
C TYR A 161 17.07 10.28 10.89
N LYS A 162 17.27 11.42 10.22
CA LYS A 162 18.47 12.26 10.40
C LYS A 162 18.60 12.78 11.82
N GLN A 163 17.47 13.08 12.46
CA GLN A 163 17.40 13.55 13.85
C GLN A 163 17.46 12.41 14.88
N GLY A 164 17.68 11.15 14.44
CA GLY A 164 17.83 10.00 15.33
C GLY A 164 16.54 9.33 15.78
N TYR A 165 15.38 9.81 15.32
CA TYR A 165 14.11 9.13 15.57
C TYR A 165 13.99 7.86 14.73
N LYS A 166 13.16 6.93 15.18
CA LYS A 166 12.82 5.69 14.45
C LYS A 166 11.34 5.69 14.08
N PRO A 167 10.92 6.51 13.09
CA PRO A 167 9.52 6.56 12.69
C PRO A 167 9.08 5.26 12.04
N ALA A 168 7.83 4.86 12.31
CA ALA A 168 7.20 3.68 11.71
C ALA A 168 5.90 4.08 11.01
N LEU A 169 5.82 3.84 9.70
CA LEU A 169 4.64 4.12 8.90
C LEU A 169 3.66 2.95 8.97
N LEU A 170 2.62 3.10 9.80
CA LEU A 170 1.58 2.11 10.03
C LEU A 170 0.51 2.15 8.94
N TYR A 171 -0.25 1.05 8.82
CA TYR A 171 -1.41 0.99 7.95
C TYR A 171 -2.57 1.84 8.51
N PRO A 172 -3.34 2.52 7.66
CA PRO A 172 -3.16 2.68 6.21
C PRO A 172 -1.99 3.61 5.83
N ALA A 173 -1.87 4.79 6.43
CA ALA A 173 -0.79 5.74 6.27
C ALA A 173 -0.78 6.68 7.50
N ARG A 174 -0.27 6.18 8.62
CA ARG A 174 -0.15 6.90 9.89
C ARG A 174 1.27 6.76 10.38
N LEU A 175 1.93 7.88 10.66
CA LEU A 175 3.29 7.89 11.13
C LEU A 175 3.33 7.84 12.65
N ARG A 176 3.89 6.76 13.19
CA ARG A 176 4.18 6.61 14.61
C ARG A 176 5.63 6.99 14.89
N ILE A 177 5.82 7.84 15.88
CA ILE A 177 7.13 8.27 16.37
C ILE A 177 7.21 7.90 17.84
N ILE A 178 8.37 7.43 18.29
CA ILE A 178 8.69 7.22 19.70
C ILE A 178 9.58 8.39 20.11
N LEU A 179 9.10 9.17 21.07
CA LEU A 179 9.83 10.32 21.61
C LEU A 179 10.93 9.86 22.58
N PRO A 180 11.94 10.72 22.89
CA PRO A 180 13.01 10.38 23.82
C PRO A 180 12.54 9.99 25.22
N ASN A 181 11.39 10.52 25.67
CA ASN A 181 10.75 10.17 26.94
C ASN A 181 10.00 8.80 26.90
N GLY A 182 10.02 8.11 25.73
CA GLY A 182 9.32 6.83 25.52
C GLY A 182 7.87 6.96 25.06
N ASP A 183 7.30 8.15 25.00
CA ASP A 183 5.94 8.39 24.55
C ASP A 183 5.79 8.11 23.06
N LYS A 184 4.60 7.65 22.65
CA LYS A 184 4.28 7.33 21.26
C LYS A 184 3.35 8.39 20.70
N THR A 185 3.83 9.14 19.74
CA THR A 185 3.03 10.11 18.98
C THR A 185 2.58 9.48 17.67
N LEU A 186 1.29 9.65 17.32
CA LEU A 186 0.70 9.15 16.09
C LEU A 186 0.20 10.32 15.22
N LEU A 187 0.88 10.54 14.11
CA LEU A 187 0.54 11.57 13.12
C LEU A 187 -0.31 10.92 12.02
N ARG A 188 -1.50 11.47 11.80
CA ARG A 188 -2.53 10.87 10.92
C ARG A 188 -2.47 11.38 9.49
N SER A 189 -1.76 12.48 9.24
CA SER A 189 -1.59 13.07 7.93
C SER A 189 -0.14 13.49 7.67
N ALA A 190 0.23 13.61 6.40
CA ALA A 190 1.54 14.12 6.01
C ALA A 190 1.75 15.56 6.50
N SER A 191 0.68 16.38 6.44
CA SER A 191 0.73 17.76 6.94
C SER A 191 1.02 17.84 8.45
N GLU A 192 0.44 16.92 9.26
CA GLU A 192 0.79 16.82 10.68
C GLU A 192 2.26 16.41 10.86
N ALA A 193 2.74 15.48 10.03
CA ALA A 193 4.13 15.04 10.09
C ALA A 193 5.11 16.17 9.72
N ASP A 194 4.79 16.96 8.70
CA ASP A 194 5.61 18.11 8.29
C ASP A 194 5.64 19.19 9.38
N LYS A 195 4.49 19.51 9.98
CA LYS A 195 4.42 20.46 11.12
C LYS A 195 5.22 19.97 12.32
N PHE A 196 5.15 18.66 12.63
CA PHE A 196 5.91 18.08 13.72
C PHE A 196 7.43 18.20 13.48
N VAL A 197 7.90 17.89 12.27
CA VAL A 197 9.30 18.05 11.88
C VAL A 197 9.75 19.52 11.96
N GLN A 198 8.91 20.45 11.49
CA GLN A 198 9.20 21.89 11.59
C GLN A 198 9.32 22.35 13.04
N ALA A 199 8.44 21.90 13.92
CA ALA A 199 8.50 22.23 15.35
C ALA A 199 9.77 21.69 16.03
N LEU A 200 10.23 20.51 15.66
CA LEU A 200 11.50 19.96 16.13
C LEU A 200 12.71 20.80 15.67
N ASN A 201 12.67 21.33 14.45
CA ASN A 201 13.75 22.17 13.92
C ASN A 201 13.78 23.58 14.53
N THR A 202 12.67 24.01 15.13
CA THR A 202 12.54 25.36 15.72
C THR A 202 12.89 25.38 17.22
N ASN A 203 12.87 24.21 17.87
CA ASN A 203 13.26 24.05 19.29
C ASN A 203 14.44 23.06 19.37
N PRO A 204 15.69 23.54 19.22
CA PRO A 204 16.89 22.70 19.36
C PRO A 204 17.13 22.27 20.81
#